data_3e2b6fee7788620526c74392049c570a
#
_entry.id   3e2b6fee7788620526c74392049c570a
#
_cell.length_a   1.000
_cell.length_b   1.000
_cell.length_c   1.000
_cell.angle_alpha   90.00
_cell.angle_beta   90.00
_cell.angle_gamma   90.00
#
_symmetry.space_group_name_H-M   'P 1'
#
loop_
_entity.id
_entity.type
_entity.pdbx_description
1 polymer ?
#
loop_
_entity_poly.entity_id
_entity_poly.type
_entity_poly.pdbx_seq_one_letter_code
_entity_poly.pdbx_strand_id
1 'polypeptide(L)'
;LSQYHADGIRVDAVASMLYRDYSRKAGEWIPNEYGGREDLEAIGFLKELNEVVYGREPGAIMAAEEATAWPGVSRPTFLGGLGFGFKWNMGWMHDTLEYFRRDPAYRSHHHGELTFSLMYAFTENFVLPLSHDEVVHGKGSLLDKMPGDRWQQMANLRALYAYMWAHPGKKLLFMGGEFAQEQEWSHDRSLDWHLLERPDHQGVQTLVGDLNGIYGDEPALWELDSVPEGFAWLELNDAAANVIAFARFSADNERALVCVCNFSPVVRPVYRVGLPKPGRWREVLNTDAGSYGGSGVGNSGSVVADETTWHGQHWSAELQLPPLGVVWLVPEGQ
;
A
#
# COMPACT_ATOMS: atom_id res chain seq x y z
N LEU A 1 26.65 -6.68 2.56
CA LEU A 1 26.42 -5.94 1.32
C LEU A 1 27.50 -6.28 0.31
N SER A 2 28.73 -5.78 0.47
CA SER A 2 29.82 -5.93 -0.52
C SER A 2 30.21 -7.37 -0.86
N GLN A 3 30.19 -8.30 0.12
CA GLN A 3 30.55 -9.71 -0.12
C GLN A 3 29.43 -10.53 -0.75
N TYR A 4 28.16 -10.23 -0.45
CA TYR A 4 26.98 -10.95 -0.92
C TYR A 4 26.27 -10.23 -2.05
N HIS A 5 26.73 -9.05 -2.44
CA HIS A 5 26.12 -8.20 -3.48
C HIS A 5 24.63 -7.91 -3.20
N ALA A 6 24.28 -7.72 -1.91
CA ALA A 6 22.93 -7.33 -1.52
C ALA A 6 22.76 -5.82 -1.66
N ASP A 7 21.64 -5.37 -2.20
CA ASP A 7 21.34 -3.95 -2.43
C ASP A 7 20.79 -3.25 -1.18
N GLY A 8 20.50 -4.01 -0.12
CA GLY A 8 19.99 -3.45 1.12
C GLY A 8 19.81 -4.50 2.21
N ILE A 9 19.41 -4.04 3.38
CA ILE A 9 19.13 -4.87 4.55
C ILE A 9 17.81 -4.44 5.17
N ARG A 10 16.95 -5.40 5.46
CA ARG A 10 15.82 -5.21 6.37
C ARG A 10 16.25 -5.72 7.75
N VAL A 11 16.12 -4.87 8.76
CA VAL A 11 16.35 -5.24 10.16
C VAL A 11 15.02 -5.65 10.77
N ASP A 12 14.97 -6.90 11.21
CA ASP A 12 13.80 -7.54 11.80
C ASP A 12 13.56 -7.07 13.24
N ALA A 13 12.29 -6.98 13.64
CA ALA A 13 11.86 -6.77 15.03
C ALA A 13 12.59 -5.62 15.75
N VAL A 14 12.81 -4.49 15.09
CA VAL A 14 13.56 -3.35 15.65
C VAL A 14 12.94 -2.87 16.98
N ALA A 15 11.63 -2.96 17.16
CA ALA A 15 10.97 -2.66 18.42
C ALA A 15 11.58 -3.46 19.61
N SER A 16 11.94 -4.71 19.40
CA SER A 16 12.56 -5.55 20.43
C SER A 16 13.99 -5.14 20.79
N MET A 17 14.64 -4.39 19.90
CA MET A 17 15.95 -3.79 20.14
C MET A 17 15.83 -2.43 20.85
N LEU A 18 14.78 -1.67 20.56
CA LEU A 18 14.59 -0.32 21.10
C LEU A 18 14.13 -0.33 22.55
N TYR A 19 13.37 -1.38 22.97
CA TYR A 19 12.70 -1.38 24.26
C TYR A 19 13.07 -2.62 25.09
N ARG A 20 13.63 -2.39 26.28
CA ARG A 20 14.00 -3.44 27.25
C ARG A 20 12.78 -4.19 27.81
N ASP A 21 11.61 -3.56 27.81
CA ASP A 21 10.33 -4.14 28.27
C ASP A 21 9.51 -4.80 27.15
N TYR A 22 10.01 -4.84 25.89
CA TYR A 22 9.29 -5.40 24.78
C TYR A 22 8.89 -6.86 25.03
N SER A 23 7.58 -7.16 24.97
CA SER A 23 6.99 -8.48 25.26
C SER A 23 7.34 -9.05 26.64
N ARG A 24 7.66 -8.21 27.63
CA ARG A 24 8.00 -8.61 29.00
C ARG A 24 7.00 -8.05 30.00
N LYS A 25 6.80 -8.79 31.11
CA LYS A 25 5.96 -8.34 32.21
C LYS A 25 6.71 -7.39 33.12
N ALA A 26 5.97 -6.67 33.96
CA ALA A 26 6.56 -5.84 35.00
C ALA A 26 7.46 -6.69 35.92
N GLY A 27 8.71 -6.24 36.12
CA GLY A 27 9.73 -6.94 36.89
C GLY A 27 10.56 -7.98 36.12
N GLU A 28 10.25 -8.22 34.82
CA GLU A 28 11.03 -9.14 33.97
C GLU A 28 12.11 -8.44 33.12
N TRP A 29 12.31 -7.16 33.32
CA TRP A 29 13.30 -6.33 32.62
C TRP A 29 13.99 -5.35 33.56
N ILE A 30 15.17 -4.88 33.15
CA ILE A 30 15.99 -3.94 33.93
C ILE A 30 15.98 -2.59 33.21
N PRO A 31 15.61 -1.48 33.88
CA PRO A 31 15.68 -0.15 33.30
C PRO A 31 17.10 0.22 32.86
N ASN A 32 17.20 1.18 31.93
CA ASN A 32 18.47 1.77 31.55
C ASN A 32 19.04 2.65 32.69
N GLU A 33 20.23 3.23 32.52
CA GLU A 33 20.91 4.04 33.52
C GLU A 33 20.13 5.30 33.97
N TYR A 34 19.15 5.74 33.17
CA TYR A 34 18.26 6.87 33.47
C TYR A 34 16.91 6.42 34.03
N GLY A 35 16.69 5.12 34.23
CA GLY A 35 15.43 4.57 34.71
C GLY A 35 14.36 4.38 33.62
N GLY A 36 14.71 4.60 32.35
CA GLY A 36 13.82 4.43 31.19
C GLY A 36 13.81 2.99 30.67
N ARG A 37 12.91 2.74 29.74
CA ARG A 37 12.74 1.44 29.08
C ARG A 37 13.52 1.29 27.77
N GLU A 38 14.11 2.35 27.27
CA GLU A 38 14.87 2.39 26.03
C GLU A 38 16.20 1.64 26.22
N ASP A 39 16.58 0.80 25.25
CA ASP A 39 17.89 0.17 25.20
C ASP A 39 18.88 1.08 24.47
N LEU A 40 19.64 1.86 25.26
CA LEU A 40 20.52 2.90 24.74
C LEU A 40 21.68 2.33 23.92
N GLU A 41 22.17 1.14 24.28
CA GLU A 41 23.23 0.45 23.60
C GLU A 41 22.75 -0.06 22.22
N ALA A 42 21.58 -0.66 22.16
CA ALA A 42 21.00 -1.11 20.90
C ALA A 42 20.62 0.06 19.98
N ILE A 43 20.10 1.16 20.53
CA ILE A 43 19.85 2.40 19.79
C ILE A 43 21.15 2.95 19.19
N GLY A 44 22.22 3.00 19.99
CA GLY A 44 23.55 3.41 19.54
C GLY A 44 24.06 2.54 18.39
N PHE A 45 23.93 1.22 18.53
CA PHE A 45 24.30 0.25 17.49
C PHE A 45 23.51 0.48 16.19
N LEU A 46 22.20 0.66 16.25
CA LEU A 46 21.35 0.89 15.05
C LEU A 46 21.75 2.16 14.30
N LYS A 47 22.04 3.24 15.05
CA LYS A 47 22.52 4.49 14.45
C LYS A 47 23.87 4.31 13.76
N GLU A 48 24.84 3.72 14.44
CA GLU A 48 26.16 3.45 13.87
C GLU A 48 26.08 2.51 12.67
N LEU A 49 25.24 1.46 12.74
CA LEU A 49 25.01 0.55 11.62
C LEU A 49 24.56 1.30 10.37
N ASN A 50 23.56 2.15 10.48
CA ASN A 50 23.03 2.93 9.35
C ASN A 50 24.06 3.93 8.81
N GLU A 51 24.78 4.64 9.69
CA GLU A 51 25.84 5.56 9.29
C GLU A 51 26.95 4.86 8.52
N VAL A 52 27.40 3.70 9.02
CA VAL A 52 28.48 2.92 8.39
C VAL A 52 28.02 2.36 7.04
N VAL A 53 26.79 1.84 6.95
CA VAL A 53 26.27 1.28 5.69
C VAL A 53 26.16 2.38 4.65
N TYR A 54 25.49 3.47 4.93
CA TYR A 54 25.33 4.57 3.95
C TYR A 54 26.64 5.26 3.59
N GLY A 55 27.61 5.30 4.53
CA GLY A 55 28.94 5.86 4.27
C GLY A 55 29.81 4.97 3.39
N ARG A 56 29.65 3.64 3.44
CA ARG A 56 30.48 2.68 2.69
C ARG A 56 29.87 2.20 1.39
N GLU A 57 28.53 2.09 1.36
CA GLU A 57 27.74 1.52 0.25
C GLU A 57 26.68 2.54 -0.18
N PRO A 58 27.09 3.61 -0.90
CA PRO A 58 26.14 4.60 -1.40
C PRO A 58 25.09 3.95 -2.31
N GLY A 59 23.81 4.19 -2.02
CA GLY A 59 22.69 3.58 -2.74
C GLY A 59 22.12 2.31 -2.11
N ALA A 60 22.75 1.78 -1.05
CA ALA A 60 22.14 0.68 -0.29
C ALA A 60 20.85 1.14 0.40
N ILE A 61 19.92 0.20 0.60
CA ILE A 61 18.65 0.44 1.28
C ILE A 61 18.68 -0.17 2.68
N MET A 62 18.42 0.64 3.71
CA MET A 62 18.25 0.16 5.09
C MET A 62 16.80 0.34 5.49
N ALA A 63 16.08 -0.75 5.75
CA ALA A 63 14.68 -0.76 6.14
C ALA A 63 14.52 -1.35 7.56
N ALA A 64 13.70 -0.71 8.38
CA ALA A 64 13.33 -1.22 9.71
C ALA A 64 11.95 -1.86 9.67
N GLU A 65 11.83 -3.07 10.20
CA GLU A 65 10.55 -3.58 10.66
C GLU A 65 10.35 -3.13 12.11
N GLU A 66 9.54 -2.08 12.28
CA GLU A 66 9.30 -1.44 13.58
C GLU A 66 7.81 -1.07 13.69
N ALA A 67 7.09 -1.72 14.60
CA ALA A 67 5.65 -1.62 14.73
C ALA A 67 5.17 -0.63 15.79
N THR A 68 6.09 0.01 16.55
CA THR A 68 5.72 0.93 17.61
C THR A 68 5.65 2.39 17.13
N ALA A 69 5.25 3.28 18.04
CA ALA A 69 5.23 4.72 17.79
C ALA A 69 6.61 5.40 18.04
N TRP A 70 7.73 4.66 17.93
CA TRP A 70 9.07 5.26 18.03
C TRP A 70 9.24 6.33 16.94
N PRO A 71 9.58 7.58 17.30
CA PRO A 71 9.65 8.66 16.34
C PRO A 71 10.97 8.69 15.57
N GLY A 72 10.92 9.02 14.27
CA GLY A 72 12.11 9.27 13.46
C GLY A 72 12.95 8.03 13.16
N VAL A 73 12.33 6.87 12.98
CA VAL A 73 13.02 5.65 12.55
C VAL A 73 13.75 5.90 11.23
N SER A 74 13.08 6.52 10.27
CA SER A 74 13.64 6.86 8.95
C SER A 74 14.18 8.30 8.86
N ARG A 75 14.38 8.96 10.00
CA ARG A 75 15.01 10.27 10.04
C ARG A 75 16.53 10.14 10.21
N PRO A 76 17.34 11.03 9.59
CA PRO A 76 18.80 11.03 9.74
C PRO A 76 19.25 11.12 11.21
N THR A 77 20.36 10.46 11.54
CA THR A 77 20.90 10.39 12.91
C THR A 77 21.27 11.76 13.47
N PHE A 78 21.78 12.67 12.64
CA PHE A 78 22.13 14.05 13.04
C PHE A 78 20.90 14.91 13.36
N LEU A 79 19.69 14.47 12.96
CA LEU A 79 18.41 15.06 13.36
C LEU A 79 17.74 14.30 14.51
N GLY A 80 18.45 13.39 15.15
CA GLY A 80 17.97 12.60 16.28
C GLY A 80 17.29 11.28 15.91
N GLY A 81 17.16 10.95 14.61
CA GLY A 81 16.57 9.70 14.14
C GLY A 81 17.46 8.48 14.29
N LEU A 82 16.96 7.31 13.86
CA LEU A 82 17.75 6.05 13.83
C LEU A 82 18.57 5.88 12.55
N GLY A 83 18.30 6.68 11.51
CA GLY A 83 19.08 6.68 10.27
C GLY A 83 18.68 5.64 9.24
N PHE A 84 17.58 4.90 9.43
CA PHE A 84 17.04 4.03 8.36
C PHE A 84 16.56 4.85 7.17
N GLY A 85 16.61 4.28 5.96
CA GLY A 85 16.01 4.90 4.80
C GLY A 85 14.49 4.70 4.76
N PHE A 86 14.02 3.56 5.28
CA PHE A 86 12.61 3.19 5.26
C PHE A 86 12.18 2.50 6.56
N LYS A 87 10.87 2.61 6.83
CA LYS A 87 10.17 1.87 7.88
C LYS A 87 9.00 1.11 7.27
N TRP A 88 8.81 -0.17 7.64
CA TRP A 88 7.61 -0.90 7.25
C TRP A 88 6.38 -0.34 7.96
N ASN A 89 5.31 -0.09 7.20
CA ASN A 89 4.03 0.40 7.74
C ASN A 89 3.17 -0.77 8.21
N MET A 90 3.47 -1.29 9.40
CA MET A 90 2.76 -2.43 9.98
C MET A 90 1.30 -2.09 10.30
N GLY A 91 1.01 -0.82 10.68
CA GLY A 91 -0.35 -0.34 10.93
C GLY A 91 -1.21 -0.38 9.67
N TRP A 92 -0.70 0.17 8.55
CA TRP A 92 -1.39 0.08 7.26
C TRP A 92 -1.65 -1.36 6.84
N MET A 93 -0.67 -2.24 6.97
CA MET A 93 -0.78 -3.65 6.61
C MET A 93 -1.90 -4.33 7.40
N HIS A 94 -1.87 -4.16 8.73
CA HIS A 94 -2.85 -4.77 9.63
C HIS A 94 -4.28 -4.28 9.33
N ASP A 95 -4.48 -2.96 9.31
CA ASP A 95 -5.80 -2.35 9.13
C ASP A 95 -6.37 -2.66 7.74
N THR A 96 -5.52 -2.60 6.69
CA THR A 96 -5.92 -2.90 5.31
C THR A 96 -6.33 -4.37 5.17
N LEU A 97 -5.53 -5.32 5.66
CA LEU A 97 -5.87 -6.73 5.58
C LEU A 97 -7.10 -7.08 6.42
N GLU A 98 -7.28 -6.46 7.57
CA GLU A 98 -8.46 -6.65 8.40
C GLU A 98 -9.73 -6.15 7.69
N TYR A 99 -9.68 -4.98 7.03
CA TYR A 99 -10.77 -4.47 6.21
C TYR A 99 -11.12 -5.42 5.05
N PHE A 100 -10.11 -5.88 4.30
CA PHE A 100 -10.34 -6.73 3.14
C PHE A 100 -10.84 -8.14 3.49
N ARG A 101 -10.52 -8.65 4.67
CA ARG A 101 -11.05 -9.94 5.19
C ARG A 101 -12.54 -9.89 5.51
N ARG A 102 -13.10 -8.70 5.76
CA ARG A 102 -14.50 -8.55 6.10
C ARG A 102 -15.40 -8.80 4.90
N ASP A 103 -16.52 -9.46 5.15
CA ASP A 103 -17.60 -9.51 4.16
C ASP A 103 -17.98 -8.06 3.78
N PRO A 104 -18.10 -7.73 2.48
CA PRO A 104 -18.45 -6.40 2.02
C PRO A 104 -19.71 -5.79 2.65
N ALA A 105 -20.65 -6.62 3.09
CA ALA A 105 -21.87 -6.17 3.79
C ALA A 105 -21.57 -5.44 5.11
N TYR A 106 -20.43 -5.72 5.75
CA TYR A 106 -20.06 -5.14 7.04
C TYR A 106 -18.99 -4.03 6.91
N ARG A 107 -18.38 -3.86 5.74
CA ARG A 107 -17.26 -2.91 5.52
C ARG A 107 -17.62 -1.45 5.83
N SER A 108 -18.89 -1.06 5.67
CA SER A 108 -19.35 0.28 6.00
C SER A 108 -19.09 0.69 7.45
N HIS A 109 -19.08 -0.25 8.38
CA HIS A 109 -18.79 -0.01 9.80
C HIS A 109 -17.28 0.04 10.12
N HIS A 110 -16.44 -0.27 9.14
CA HIS A 110 -14.99 -0.39 9.26
C HIS A 110 -14.21 0.51 8.29
N HIS A 111 -14.91 1.45 7.70
CA HIS A 111 -14.35 2.37 6.69
C HIS A 111 -13.10 3.12 7.19
N GLY A 112 -13.05 3.43 8.49
CA GLY A 112 -11.89 4.04 9.13
C GLY A 112 -10.60 3.23 9.05
N GLU A 113 -10.66 1.91 8.91
CA GLU A 113 -9.48 1.04 8.76
C GLU A 113 -8.69 1.37 7.47
N LEU A 114 -9.35 1.86 6.41
CA LEU A 114 -8.69 2.29 5.18
C LEU A 114 -8.12 3.71 5.25
N THR A 115 -8.72 4.57 6.05
CA THR A 115 -8.39 6.01 6.05
C THR A 115 -7.44 6.42 7.15
N PHE A 116 -7.36 5.64 8.23
CA PHE A 116 -6.57 5.96 9.42
C PHE A 116 -5.07 6.05 9.13
N SER A 117 -4.54 5.20 8.24
CA SER A 117 -3.11 5.19 7.90
C SER A 117 -2.61 6.53 7.34
N LEU A 118 -3.48 7.30 6.69
CA LEU A 118 -3.14 8.61 6.13
C LEU A 118 -2.90 9.67 7.22
N MET A 119 -3.36 9.46 8.45
CA MET A 119 -3.09 10.35 9.58
C MET A 119 -1.60 10.40 9.94
N TYR A 120 -0.84 9.34 9.62
CA TYR A 120 0.59 9.24 9.93
C TYR A 120 1.46 8.89 8.73
N ALA A 121 0.89 8.72 7.54
CA ALA A 121 1.60 8.25 6.32
C ALA A 121 2.84 9.07 5.96
N PHE A 122 2.93 10.32 6.42
CA PHE A 122 4.02 11.25 6.12
C PHE A 122 4.95 11.51 7.31
N THR A 123 4.84 10.72 8.39
CA THR A 123 5.73 10.85 9.56
C THR A 123 7.06 10.14 9.36
N GLU A 124 7.11 9.15 8.49
CA GLU A 124 8.26 8.31 8.16
C GLU A 124 8.28 8.03 6.64
N ASN A 125 9.41 7.54 6.14
CA ASN A 125 9.49 7.00 4.77
C ASN A 125 8.96 5.57 4.79
N PHE A 126 7.68 5.37 4.50
CA PHE A 126 7.06 4.07 4.65
C PHE A 126 7.22 3.15 3.43
N VAL A 127 7.38 1.86 3.72
CA VAL A 127 7.11 0.76 2.80
C VAL A 127 5.80 0.10 3.24
N LEU A 128 4.90 -0.18 2.33
CA LEU A 128 3.64 -0.89 2.55
C LEU A 128 3.90 -2.39 2.40
N PRO A 129 4.01 -3.16 3.51
CA PRO A 129 4.42 -4.55 3.42
C PRO A 129 3.21 -5.48 3.28
N LEU A 130 3.16 -6.24 2.19
CA LEU A 130 2.51 -7.53 2.15
C LEU A 130 3.63 -8.58 2.10
N SER A 131 4.23 -8.85 3.26
CA SER A 131 5.47 -9.59 3.40
C SER A 131 5.24 -11.08 3.59
N HIS A 132 6.31 -11.83 3.87
CA HIS A 132 6.22 -13.25 4.22
C HIS A 132 5.39 -13.47 5.49
N ASP A 133 5.44 -12.54 6.46
CA ASP A 133 4.75 -12.69 7.74
C ASP A 133 3.22 -12.80 7.59
N GLU A 134 2.66 -12.24 6.52
CA GLU A 134 1.21 -12.31 6.26
C GLU A 134 0.77 -13.64 5.65
N VAL A 135 1.71 -14.46 5.16
CA VAL A 135 1.41 -15.67 4.38
C VAL A 135 2.10 -16.93 4.91
N VAL A 136 2.50 -16.94 6.18
CA VAL A 136 3.16 -18.08 6.87
C VAL A 136 2.47 -18.38 8.21
N HIS A 137 2.83 -19.52 8.80
CA HIS A 137 2.46 -19.92 10.17
C HIS A 137 0.95 -19.98 10.44
N GLY A 138 0.19 -20.54 9.51
CA GLY A 138 -1.26 -20.73 9.64
C GLY A 138 -2.09 -19.50 9.31
N LYS A 139 -1.48 -18.48 8.69
CA LYS A 139 -2.18 -17.25 8.29
C LYS A 139 -2.85 -17.38 6.91
N GLY A 140 -2.56 -18.46 6.15
CA GLY A 140 -3.05 -18.68 4.79
C GLY A 140 -2.42 -17.73 3.76
N SER A 141 -2.82 -17.84 2.48
CA SER A 141 -2.37 -16.94 1.42
C SER A 141 -3.09 -15.58 1.48
N LEU A 142 -2.64 -14.59 0.68
CA LEU A 142 -3.38 -13.34 0.53
C LEU A 142 -4.77 -13.57 -0.08
N LEU A 143 -4.88 -14.51 -1.02
CA LEU A 143 -6.15 -14.85 -1.65
C LEU A 143 -7.13 -15.48 -0.66
N ASP A 144 -6.67 -16.36 0.24
CA ASP A 144 -7.50 -16.99 1.27
C ASP A 144 -8.12 -15.99 2.25
N LYS A 145 -7.50 -14.81 2.38
CA LYS A 145 -8.03 -13.75 3.24
C LYS A 145 -9.24 -13.04 2.63
N MET A 146 -9.44 -13.18 1.32
CA MET A 146 -10.50 -12.47 0.59
C MET A 146 -11.84 -13.21 0.75
N PRO A 147 -12.92 -12.52 1.13
CA PRO A 147 -14.24 -13.13 1.33
C PRO A 147 -14.95 -13.39 0.01
N GLY A 148 -15.99 -14.22 0.09
CA GLY A 148 -16.92 -14.48 -1.00
C GLY A 148 -16.58 -15.71 -1.83
N ASP A 149 -17.22 -15.79 -3.00
CA ASP A 149 -16.93 -16.83 -3.99
C ASP A 149 -15.57 -16.57 -4.69
N ARG A 150 -15.17 -17.49 -5.55
CA ARG A 150 -13.88 -17.41 -6.25
C ARG A 150 -13.69 -16.12 -7.03
N TRP A 151 -14.73 -15.67 -7.74
CA TRP A 151 -14.64 -14.42 -8.50
C TRP A 151 -14.47 -13.22 -7.58
N GLN A 152 -15.22 -13.18 -6.48
CA GLN A 152 -15.15 -12.12 -5.47
C GLN A 152 -13.80 -12.10 -4.76
N GLN A 153 -13.22 -13.26 -4.44
CA GLN A 153 -11.88 -13.37 -3.88
C GLN A 153 -10.83 -12.75 -4.81
N MET A 154 -10.84 -13.13 -6.08
CA MET A 154 -9.92 -12.56 -7.10
C MET A 154 -10.16 -11.06 -7.30
N ALA A 155 -11.41 -10.61 -7.32
CA ALA A 155 -11.75 -9.19 -7.46
C ALA A 155 -11.26 -8.37 -6.26
N ASN A 156 -11.46 -8.85 -5.03
CA ASN A 156 -10.95 -8.20 -3.82
C ASN A 156 -9.42 -8.13 -3.81
N LEU A 157 -8.73 -9.20 -4.22
CA LEU A 157 -7.27 -9.20 -4.29
C LEU A 157 -6.73 -8.20 -5.31
N ARG A 158 -7.35 -8.13 -6.50
CA ARG A 158 -7.01 -7.13 -7.51
C ARG A 158 -7.25 -5.70 -7.01
N ALA A 159 -8.37 -5.48 -6.31
CA ALA A 159 -8.68 -4.18 -5.72
C ALA A 159 -7.70 -3.79 -4.60
N LEU A 160 -7.29 -4.74 -3.74
CA LEU A 160 -6.25 -4.53 -2.73
C LEU A 160 -4.93 -4.06 -3.37
N TYR A 161 -4.49 -4.74 -4.44
CA TYR A 161 -3.24 -4.39 -5.09
C TYR A 161 -3.31 -3.00 -5.74
N ALA A 162 -4.36 -2.69 -6.49
CA ALA A 162 -4.50 -1.37 -7.09
C ALA A 162 -4.62 -0.25 -6.03
N TYR A 163 -5.32 -0.49 -4.91
CA TYR A 163 -5.32 0.42 -3.77
C TYR A 163 -3.92 0.62 -3.19
N MET A 164 -3.18 -0.47 -2.94
CA MET A 164 -1.82 -0.43 -2.39
C MET A 164 -0.86 0.34 -3.31
N TRP A 165 -0.89 0.09 -4.64
CA TRP A 165 0.00 0.77 -5.58
C TRP A 165 -0.28 2.26 -5.70
N ALA A 166 -1.52 2.71 -5.53
CA ALA A 166 -1.88 4.12 -5.51
C ALA A 166 -1.66 4.82 -4.16
N HIS A 167 -1.67 4.07 -3.04
CA HIS A 167 -1.48 4.62 -1.69
C HIS A 167 -0.06 5.18 -1.52
N PRO A 168 0.17 6.29 -0.76
CA PRO A 168 1.51 6.76 -0.43
C PRO A 168 2.38 5.70 0.26
N GLY A 169 3.66 5.66 -0.09
CA GLY A 169 4.64 4.70 0.41
C GLY A 169 5.13 3.72 -0.66
N LYS A 170 6.30 3.11 -0.45
CA LYS A 170 6.88 2.12 -1.36
C LYS A 170 6.19 0.77 -1.23
N LYS A 171 6.23 -0.06 -2.26
CA LYS A 171 5.46 -1.31 -2.36
C LYS A 171 6.33 -2.52 -2.05
N LEU A 172 5.81 -3.44 -1.26
CA LEU A 172 6.43 -4.73 -1.02
C LEU A 172 5.38 -5.84 -1.11
N LEU A 173 5.52 -6.68 -2.10
CA LEU A 173 4.70 -7.88 -2.30
C LEU A 173 5.60 -9.10 -2.25
N PHE A 174 5.31 -10.04 -1.34
CA PHE A 174 6.08 -11.25 -1.19
C PHE A 174 5.80 -12.24 -2.32
N MET A 175 6.81 -13.05 -2.66
CA MET A 175 6.79 -14.02 -3.76
C MET A 175 5.54 -14.91 -3.74
N GLY A 176 4.94 -15.13 -4.90
CA GLY A 176 3.69 -15.88 -5.07
C GLY A 176 2.43 -15.00 -4.99
N GLY A 177 2.51 -13.83 -4.33
CA GLY A 177 1.41 -12.86 -4.29
C GLY A 177 1.08 -12.31 -5.69
N GLU A 178 2.10 -12.14 -6.53
CA GLU A 178 1.96 -11.58 -7.88
C GLU A 178 1.12 -12.42 -8.85
N PHE A 179 0.88 -13.68 -8.53
CA PHE A 179 -0.03 -14.54 -9.29
C PHE A 179 -1.11 -15.19 -8.40
N ALA A 180 -1.38 -14.60 -7.23
CA ALA A 180 -2.42 -15.05 -6.31
C ALA A 180 -2.26 -16.50 -5.84
N GLN A 181 -1.05 -16.88 -5.38
CA GLN A 181 -0.83 -18.23 -4.84
C GLN A 181 -1.93 -18.61 -3.85
N GLU A 182 -2.48 -19.82 -4.01
CA GLU A 182 -3.62 -20.29 -3.19
C GLU A 182 -3.18 -20.80 -1.84
N GLN A 183 -2.05 -21.49 -1.78
CA GLN A 183 -1.57 -22.07 -0.53
C GLN A 183 -0.68 -21.09 0.23
N GLU A 184 -0.69 -21.24 1.54
CA GLU A 184 0.28 -20.59 2.42
C GLU A 184 1.71 -20.89 1.94
N TRP A 185 2.58 -19.89 2.00
CA TRP A 185 3.97 -20.05 1.59
C TRP A 185 4.71 -21.02 2.51
N SER A 186 5.58 -21.85 1.93
CA SER A 186 6.43 -22.78 2.67
C SER A 186 7.83 -22.83 2.03
N HIS A 187 8.86 -22.80 2.87
CA HIS A 187 10.25 -22.95 2.44
C HIS A 187 10.59 -24.37 1.96
N ASP A 188 9.75 -25.36 2.27
CA ASP A 188 9.99 -26.77 1.93
C ASP A 188 9.56 -27.13 0.49
N ARG A 189 8.94 -26.20 -0.22
CA ARG A 189 8.41 -26.46 -1.58
C ARG A 189 8.56 -25.24 -2.50
N SER A 190 8.51 -25.50 -3.80
CA SER A 190 8.42 -24.46 -4.81
C SER A 190 7.09 -23.71 -4.72
N LEU A 191 7.03 -22.49 -5.27
CA LEU A 191 5.78 -21.81 -5.53
C LEU A 191 4.89 -22.63 -6.47
N ASP A 192 3.58 -22.43 -6.40
CA ASP A 192 2.57 -23.17 -7.14
C ASP A 192 2.46 -22.65 -8.60
N TRP A 193 3.57 -22.68 -9.36
CA TRP A 193 3.67 -22.16 -10.74
C TRP A 193 2.63 -22.71 -11.71
N HIS A 194 2.10 -23.92 -11.44
CA HIS A 194 1.02 -24.53 -12.23
C HIS A 194 -0.27 -23.71 -12.20
N LEU A 195 -0.48 -22.82 -11.21
CA LEU A 195 -1.62 -21.94 -11.17
C LEU A 195 -1.66 -20.97 -12.35
N LEU A 196 -0.51 -20.66 -12.95
CA LEU A 196 -0.41 -19.82 -14.16
C LEU A 196 -1.00 -20.48 -15.41
N GLU A 197 -1.39 -21.74 -15.38
CA GLU A 197 -2.19 -22.38 -16.41
C GLU A 197 -3.66 -21.92 -16.38
N ARG A 198 -4.09 -21.28 -15.30
CA ARG A 198 -5.46 -20.81 -15.08
C ARG A 198 -5.59 -19.34 -15.43
N PRO A 199 -6.64 -18.95 -16.20
CA PRO A 199 -6.82 -17.55 -16.62
C PRO A 199 -6.99 -16.54 -15.47
N ASP A 200 -7.60 -16.95 -14.36
CA ASP A 200 -7.80 -16.07 -13.19
C ASP A 200 -6.47 -15.68 -12.52
N HIS A 201 -5.51 -16.60 -12.45
CA HIS A 201 -4.16 -16.33 -11.93
C HIS A 201 -3.30 -15.54 -12.94
N GLN A 202 -3.40 -15.86 -14.23
CA GLN A 202 -2.76 -15.07 -15.28
C GLN A 202 -3.25 -13.61 -15.25
N GLY A 203 -4.55 -13.41 -15.01
CA GLY A 203 -5.14 -12.08 -14.88
C GLY A 203 -4.54 -11.28 -13.74
N VAL A 204 -4.31 -11.88 -12.58
CA VAL A 204 -3.65 -11.21 -11.43
C VAL A 204 -2.19 -10.90 -11.77
N GLN A 205 -1.45 -11.83 -12.39
CA GLN A 205 -0.07 -11.60 -12.79
C GLN A 205 0.04 -10.44 -13.80
N THR A 206 -0.86 -10.42 -14.78
CA THR A 206 -0.94 -9.33 -15.75
C THR A 206 -1.21 -8.00 -15.07
N LEU A 207 -2.18 -7.96 -14.13
CA LEU A 207 -2.46 -6.76 -13.36
C LEU A 207 -1.24 -6.25 -12.59
N VAL A 208 -0.50 -7.13 -11.90
CA VAL A 208 0.71 -6.72 -11.16
C VAL A 208 1.78 -6.19 -12.10
N GLY A 209 1.93 -6.79 -13.27
CA GLY A 209 2.81 -6.27 -14.33
C GLY A 209 2.42 -4.86 -14.77
N ASP A 210 1.13 -4.63 -15.06
CA ASP A 210 0.62 -3.32 -15.48
C ASP A 210 0.70 -2.28 -14.33
N LEU A 211 0.42 -2.67 -13.09
CA LEU A 211 0.60 -1.82 -11.92
C LEU A 211 2.06 -1.33 -11.78
N ASN A 212 3.03 -2.24 -11.96
CA ASN A 212 4.45 -1.89 -11.94
C ASN A 212 4.84 -0.96 -13.09
N GLY A 213 4.31 -1.21 -14.29
CA GLY A 213 4.54 -0.35 -15.46
C GLY A 213 4.01 1.07 -15.22
N ILE A 214 2.74 1.20 -14.83
CA ILE A 214 2.13 2.50 -14.55
C ILE A 214 2.85 3.19 -13.38
N TYR A 215 3.22 2.46 -12.33
CA TYR A 215 3.96 3.02 -11.18
C TYR A 215 5.31 3.60 -11.60
N GLY A 216 6.03 2.94 -12.52
CA GLY A 216 7.31 3.44 -13.05
C GLY A 216 7.14 4.70 -13.91
N ASP A 217 6.06 4.74 -14.72
CA ASP A 217 5.83 5.78 -15.72
C ASP A 217 5.09 7.02 -15.16
N GLU A 218 4.45 6.89 -13.97
CA GLU A 218 3.62 7.97 -13.40
C GLU A 218 4.27 8.57 -12.14
N PRO A 219 5.00 9.70 -12.26
CA PRO A 219 5.70 10.36 -11.15
C PRO A 219 4.79 10.73 -9.98
N ALA A 220 3.51 11.01 -10.23
CA ALA A 220 2.53 11.30 -9.19
C ALA A 220 2.39 10.16 -8.16
N LEU A 221 2.77 8.92 -8.51
CA LEU A 221 2.68 7.78 -7.60
C LEU A 221 3.86 7.62 -6.65
N TRP A 222 5.02 8.28 -6.92
CA TRP A 222 6.23 7.98 -6.16
C TRP A 222 7.12 9.18 -5.80
N GLU A 223 7.02 10.32 -6.50
CA GLU A 223 7.91 11.48 -6.21
C GLU A 223 7.66 12.07 -4.82
N LEU A 224 6.40 12.19 -4.42
CA LEU A 224 5.99 12.80 -3.16
C LEU A 224 5.38 11.79 -2.17
N ASP A 225 5.93 10.57 -2.13
CA ASP A 225 5.42 9.49 -1.27
C ASP A 225 5.52 9.78 0.23
N SER A 226 6.47 10.60 0.64
CA SER A 226 6.76 10.86 2.05
C SER A 226 6.37 12.26 2.52
N VAL A 227 5.63 13.01 1.69
CA VAL A 227 5.16 14.36 2.01
C VAL A 227 3.68 14.55 1.67
N PRO A 228 2.93 15.32 2.47
CA PRO A 228 1.48 15.44 2.31
C PRO A 228 1.05 16.13 1.01
N GLU A 229 1.92 16.92 0.39
CA GLU A 229 1.66 17.62 -0.87
C GLU A 229 1.39 16.64 -2.04
N GLY A 230 1.88 15.41 -1.95
CA GLY A 230 1.67 14.36 -2.94
C GLY A 230 0.30 13.68 -2.88
N PHE A 231 -0.59 14.06 -1.95
CA PHE A 231 -1.84 13.37 -1.71
C PHE A 231 -2.99 14.32 -1.38
N ALA A 232 -4.17 14.03 -1.90
CA ALA A 232 -5.40 14.70 -1.47
C ALA A 232 -6.58 13.71 -1.47
N TRP A 233 -7.34 13.69 -0.38
CA TRP A 233 -8.63 13.03 -0.37
C TRP A 233 -9.60 13.76 -1.29
N LEU A 234 -10.35 12.99 -2.09
CA LEU A 234 -11.52 13.45 -2.84
C LEU A 234 -12.79 12.99 -2.12
N GLU A 235 -12.93 11.69 -1.88
CA GLU A 235 -14.00 11.12 -1.08
C GLU A 235 -13.42 10.18 -0.03
N LEU A 236 -13.66 10.48 1.23
CA LEU A 236 -13.20 9.65 2.36
C LEU A 236 -14.34 9.21 3.29
N ASN A 237 -15.57 9.70 3.08
CA ASN A 237 -16.68 9.55 4.02
C ASN A 237 -17.82 8.67 3.50
N ASP A 238 -17.79 8.22 2.25
CA ASP A 238 -18.89 7.41 1.68
C ASP A 238 -18.80 5.93 2.12
N ALA A 239 -18.83 5.74 3.44
CA ALA A 239 -18.84 4.42 4.06
C ALA A 239 -20.07 3.59 3.62
N ALA A 240 -21.21 4.24 3.40
CA ALA A 240 -22.45 3.57 3.02
C ALA A 240 -22.32 2.89 1.64
N ALA A 241 -21.59 3.51 0.72
CA ALA A 241 -21.31 2.92 -0.59
C ALA A 241 -20.06 2.04 -0.60
N ASN A 242 -19.23 2.02 0.47
CA ASN A 242 -17.89 1.45 0.50
C ASN A 242 -16.98 2.03 -0.59
N VAL A 243 -17.07 3.34 -0.83
CA VAL A 243 -16.28 4.05 -1.83
C VAL A 243 -15.30 4.99 -1.15
N ILE A 244 -14.06 5.00 -1.63
CA ILE A 244 -13.07 6.04 -1.36
C ILE A 244 -12.49 6.54 -2.68
N ALA A 245 -12.10 7.82 -2.71
CA ALA A 245 -11.38 8.40 -3.83
C ALA A 245 -10.31 9.37 -3.33
N PHE A 246 -9.15 9.35 -3.98
CA PHE A 246 -8.05 10.26 -3.68
C PHE A 246 -7.25 10.60 -4.92
N ALA A 247 -6.52 11.70 -4.87
CA ALA A 247 -5.60 12.12 -5.90
C ALA A 247 -4.15 12.02 -5.43
N ARG A 248 -3.24 11.71 -6.36
CA ARG A 248 -1.79 11.77 -6.22
C ARG A 248 -1.25 12.85 -7.14
N PHE A 249 -0.17 13.50 -6.73
CA PHE A 249 0.44 14.60 -7.47
C PHE A 249 1.96 14.43 -7.58
N SER A 250 2.53 14.86 -8.73
CA SER A 250 3.97 15.00 -8.90
C SER A 250 4.52 16.26 -8.22
N ALA A 251 5.83 16.35 -8.10
CA ALA A 251 6.51 17.46 -7.43
C ALA A 251 6.31 18.83 -8.12
N ASP A 252 6.19 18.82 -9.44
CA ASP A 252 5.87 20.02 -10.24
C ASP A 252 4.37 20.31 -10.33
N ASN A 253 3.53 19.43 -9.79
CA ASN A 253 2.06 19.46 -9.86
C ASN A 253 1.49 19.40 -11.30
N GLU A 254 2.32 19.01 -12.27
CA GLU A 254 1.88 18.84 -13.65
C GLU A 254 1.23 17.49 -13.89
N ARG A 255 1.68 16.45 -13.18
CA ARG A 255 1.07 15.12 -13.21
C ARG A 255 0.08 14.95 -12.06
N ALA A 256 -1.01 14.28 -12.34
CA ALA A 256 -2.00 13.89 -11.34
C ALA A 256 -2.58 12.51 -11.70
N LEU A 257 -2.81 11.69 -10.68
CA LEU A 257 -3.54 10.44 -10.82
C LEU A 257 -4.70 10.43 -9.81
N VAL A 258 -5.90 10.13 -10.26
CA VAL A 258 -7.07 9.92 -9.39
C VAL A 258 -7.34 8.43 -9.28
N CYS A 259 -7.36 7.94 -8.05
CA CYS A 259 -7.71 6.57 -7.69
C CYS A 259 -9.11 6.55 -7.08
N VAL A 260 -10.00 5.75 -7.65
CA VAL A 260 -11.38 5.57 -7.16
C VAL A 260 -11.60 4.09 -6.88
N CYS A 261 -11.93 3.78 -5.62
CA CYS A 261 -12.13 2.41 -5.14
C CYS A 261 -13.59 2.18 -4.78
N ASN A 262 -14.20 1.15 -5.35
CA ASN A 262 -15.49 0.62 -4.92
C ASN A 262 -15.28 -0.77 -4.30
N PHE A 263 -15.29 -0.84 -2.99
CA PHE A 263 -15.11 -2.10 -2.25
C PHE A 263 -16.44 -2.82 -1.94
N SER A 264 -17.53 -2.39 -2.60
CA SER A 264 -18.83 -3.04 -2.58
C SER A 264 -18.97 -4.01 -3.77
N PRO A 265 -19.68 -5.14 -3.64
CA PRO A 265 -20.01 -6.02 -4.77
C PRO A 265 -21.07 -5.44 -5.71
N VAL A 266 -21.52 -4.20 -5.49
CA VAL A 266 -22.53 -3.54 -6.27
C VAL A 266 -21.89 -2.58 -7.26
N VAL A 267 -22.24 -2.71 -8.55
CA VAL A 267 -21.86 -1.75 -9.58
C VAL A 267 -22.47 -0.38 -9.24
N ARG A 268 -21.68 0.68 -9.36
CA ARG A 268 -22.17 2.05 -9.27
C ARG A 268 -22.28 2.60 -10.70
N PRO A 269 -23.46 2.57 -11.33
CA PRO A 269 -23.57 2.94 -12.74
C PRO A 269 -23.34 4.43 -13.01
N VAL A 270 -23.56 5.25 -11.98
CA VAL A 270 -23.26 6.69 -11.98
C VAL A 270 -22.72 7.06 -10.61
N TYR A 271 -21.45 7.48 -10.56
CA TYR A 271 -20.80 7.98 -9.37
C TYR A 271 -19.97 9.21 -9.72
N ARG A 272 -20.31 10.37 -9.17
CA ARG A 272 -19.59 11.60 -9.47
C ARG A 272 -18.36 11.75 -8.61
N VAL A 273 -17.21 12.03 -9.23
CA VAL A 273 -15.91 12.23 -8.55
C VAL A 273 -15.33 13.58 -8.94
N GLY A 274 -14.85 14.35 -7.97
CA GLY A 274 -14.08 15.57 -8.20
C GLY A 274 -12.76 15.27 -8.90
N LEU A 275 -12.39 16.13 -9.85
CA LEU A 275 -11.15 15.99 -10.62
C LEU A 275 -10.31 17.26 -10.50
N PRO A 276 -8.99 17.16 -10.23
CA PRO A 276 -8.13 18.32 -10.02
C PRO A 276 -7.96 19.23 -11.24
N LYS A 277 -8.19 18.71 -12.46
CA LYS A 277 -7.95 19.41 -13.73
C LYS A 277 -9.15 19.26 -14.68
N PRO A 278 -9.36 20.24 -15.59
CA PRO A 278 -10.37 20.14 -16.65
C PRO A 278 -9.96 19.12 -17.73
N GLY A 279 -10.89 18.88 -18.65
CA GLY A 279 -10.64 18.15 -19.88
C GLY A 279 -10.90 16.65 -19.79
N ARG A 280 -10.28 15.90 -20.69
CA ARG A 280 -10.44 14.45 -20.76
C ARG A 280 -9.46 13.77 -19.78
N TRP A 281 -9.98 12.75 -19.09
CA TRP A 281 -9.21 11.86 -18.19
C TRP A 281 -9.25 10.46 -18.76
N ARG A 282 -8.08 9.89 -18.98
CA ARG A 282 -7.92 8.53 -19.47
C ARG A 282 -7.97 7.53 -18.32
N GLU A 283 -8.76 6.48 -18.46
CA GLU A 283 -8.77 5.33 -17.56
C GLU A 283 -7.52 4.48 -17.89
N VAL A 284 -6.49 4.59 -17.06
CA VAL A 284 -5.20 3.89 -17.27
C VAL A 284 -5.16 2.54 -16.58
N LEU A 285 -6.03 2.33 -15.60
CA LEU A 285 -6.23 1.05 -14.92
C LEU A 285 -7.70 0.87 -14.55
N ASN A 286 -8.19 -0.35 -14.76
CA ASN A 286 -9.47 -0.81 -14.25
C ASN A 286 -9.33 -2.27 -13.84
N THR A 287 -9.38 -2.55 -12.53
CA THR A 287 -9.14 -3.90 -12.00
C THR A 287 -10.23 -4.91 -12.39
N ASP A 288 -11.35 -4.43 -12.92
CA ASP A 288 -12.45 -5.27 -13.43
C ASP A 288 -12.38 -5.46 -14.96
N ALA A 289 -11.29 -5.05 -15.61
CA ALA A 289 -11.08 -5.31 -17.02
C ALA A 289 -11.02 -6.82 -17.30
N GLY A 290 -11.53 -7.24 -18.46
CA GLY A 290 -11.54 -8.65 -18.88
C GLY A 290 -10.15 -9.27 -18.97
N SER A 291 -9.11 -8.48 -19.27
CA SER A 291 -7.69 -8.91 -19.27
C SER A 291 -7.20 -9.41 -17.92
N TYR A 292 -7.82 -8.94 -16.83
CA TYR A 292 -7.50 -9.36 -15.46
C TYR A 292 -8.50 -10.37 -14.88
N GLY A 293 -9.43 -10.88 -15.72
CA GLY A 293 -10.50 -11.80 -15.29
C GLY A 293 -11.67 -11.09 -14.59
N GLY A 294 -11.85 -9.80 -14.85
CA GLY A 294 -12.98 -9.00 -14.35
C GLY A 294 -14.23 -9.15 -15.22
N SER A 295 -15.32 -8.48 -14.85
CA SER A 295 -16.61 -8.49 -15.53
C SER A 295 -16.69 -7.48 -16.70
N GLY A 296 -15.72 -6.58 -16.82
CA GLY A 296 -15.63 -5.58 -17.88
C GLY A 296 -16.47 -4.33 -17.67
N VAL A 297 -16.90 -4.06 -16.43
CA VAL A 297 -17.56 -2.82 -16.07
C VAL A 297 -16.52 -1.69 -15.98
N GLY A 298 -16.71 -0.58 -16.70
CA GLY A 298 -15.77 0.55 -16.73
C GLY A 298 -16.23 1.70 -17.59
N ASN A 299 -15.34 2.62 -17.94
CA ASN A 299 -15.66 3.93 -18.53
C ASN A 299 -15.23 4.03 -20.00
N SER A 300 -15.13 2.90 -20.72
CA SER A 300 -14.73 2.86 -22.13
C SER A 300 -13.40 3.58 -22.40
N GLY A 301 -12.50 3.57 -21.44
CA GLY A 301 -11.14 4.09 -21.55
C GLY A 301 -10.96 5.57 -21.19
N SER A 302 -12.04 6.36 -21.03
CA SER A 302 -11.91 7.77 -20.61
C SER A 302 -13.22 8.38 -20.12
N VAL A 303 -13.10 9.48 -19.35
CA VAL A 303 -14.20 10.35 -18.96
C VAL A 303 -13.84 11.80 -19.27
N VAL A 304 -14.82 12.68 -19.35
CA VAL A 304 -14.60 14.12 -19.57
C VAL A 304 -15.08 14.87 -18.35
N ALA A 305 -14.19 15.69 -17.77
CA ALA A 305 -14.52 16.57 -16.67
C ALA A 305 -15.43 17.72 -17.13
N ASP A 306 -16.52 17.91 -16.44
CA ASP A 306 -17.41 19.06 -16.59
C ASP A 306 -17.17 20.10 -15.47
N GLU A 307 -17.64 21.34 -15.67
CA GLU A 307 -17.49 22.45 -14.72
C GLU A 307 -18.54 22.36 -13.59
N THR A 308 -18.57 21.20 -12.93
CA THR A 308 -19.44 20.95 -11.78
C THR A 308 -18.57 20.74 -10.54
N THR A 309 -18.71 21.61 -9.54
CA THR A 309 -17.96 21.52 -8.29
C THR A 309 -18.38 20.28 -7.50
N TRP A 310 -17.41 19.41 -7.19
CA TRP A 310 -17.63 18.18 -6.44
C TRP A 310 -16.40 17.78 -5.64
N HIS A 311 -16.54 17.21 -4.45
CA HIS A 311 -15.42 16.79 -3.58
C HIS A 311 -14.35 17.88 -3.37
N GLY A 312 -14.77 19.14 -3.28
CA GLY A 312 -13.86 20.27 -3.13
C GLY A 312 -13.06 20.64 -4.38
N GLN A 313 -13.29 19.96 -5.53
CA GLN A 313 -12.68 20.30 -6.81
C GLN A 313 -13.66 21.12 -7.66
N HIS A 314 -13.09 22.01 -8.51
CA HIS A 314 -13.88 22.82 -9.44
C HIS A 314 -14.46 21.98 -10.60
N TRP A 315 -13.75 20.94 -10.98
CA TRP A 315 -14.10 20.00 -12.04
C TRP A 315 -14.54 18.66 -11.48
N SER A 316 -15.38 17.93 -12.18
CA SER A 316 -15.78 16.58 -11.81
C SER A 316 -16.22 15.77 -13.03
N ALA A 317 -16.35 14.47 -12.88
CA ALA A 317 -16.94 13.60 -13.89
C ALA A 317 -17.83 12.54 -13.26
N GLU A 318 -18.82 12.06 -14.03
CA GLU A 318 -19.57 10.86 -13.69
C GLU A 318 -18.83 9.62 -14.21
N LEU A 319 -18.63 8.65 -13.31
CA LEU A 319 -17.98 7.39 -13.59
C LEU A 319 -18.94 6.23 -13.36
N GLN A 320 -18.75 5.16 -14.12
CA GLN A 320 -19.23 3.85 -13.76
C GLN A 320 -18.16 3.14 -12.94
N LEU A 321 -18.46 2.77 -11.69
CA LEU A 321 -17.51 2.06 -10.83
C LEU A 321 -17.81 0.56 -10.84
N PRO A 322 -16.80 -0.26 -11.14
CA PRO A 322 -16.94 -1.71 -11.12
C PRO A 322 -17.19 -2.25 -9.71
N PRO A 323 -17.78 -3.42 -9.57
CA PRO A 323 -17.97 -4.06 -8.28
C PRO A 323 -16.63 -4.62 -7.78
N LEU A 324 -16.32 -4.43 -6.48
CA LEU A 324 -15.07 -4.87 -5.86
C LEU A 324 -13.85 -4.46 -6.71
N GLY A 325 -13.85 -3.21 -7.19
CA GLY A 325 -12.87 -2.78 -8.17
C GLY A 325 -12.33 -1.38 -7.93
N VAL A 326 -11.23 -1.10 -8.61
CA VAL A 326 -10.49 0.17 -8.56
C VAL A 326 -10.26 0.67 -9.97
N VAL A 327 -10.47 1.97 -10.16
CA VAL A 327 -10.20 2.68 -11.41
C VAL A 327 -9.18 3.77 -11.16
N TRP A 328 -8.18 3.87 -12.03
CA TRP A 328 -7.21 4.97 -12.04
C TRP A 328 -7.39 5.83 -13.28
N LEU A 329 -7.44 7.13 -13.05
CA LEU A 329 -7.59 8.15 -14.08
C LEU A 329 -6.39 9.08 -14.09
N VAL A 330 -5.89 9.41 -15.28
CA VAL A 330 -4.87 10.46 -15.49
C VAL A 330 -5.37 11.45 -16.53
N PRO A 331 -5.03 12.76 -16.44
CA PRO A 331 -5.41 13.75 -17.45
C PRO A 331 -4.80 13.39 -18.81
N GLU A 332 -5.57 13.57 -19.89
CA GLU A 332 -5.07 13.37 -21.25
C GLU A 332 -4.13 14.55 -21.63
N GLY A 333 -2.96 14.24 -22.18
CA GLY A 333 -1.98 15.25 -22.57
C GLY A 333 -0.85 15.47 -21.55
N GLN A 334 -0.74 14.59 -20.58
CA GLN A 334 0.37 14.54 -19.62
C GLN A 334 1.34 13.40 -19.93
#